data_1a39081f09ab3b63532fd66f89374d77
#
_entry.id   1a39081f09ab3b63532fd66f89374d77
#
_cell.length_a   1.000
_cell.length_b   1.000
_cell.length_c   1.000
_cell.angle_alpha   90.00
_cell.angle_beta   90.00
_cell.angle_gamma   90.00
#
_symmetry.space_group_name_H-M   'P 1'
#
loop_
_entity.id
_entity.type
_entity.pdbx_description
1 polymer ?
#
loop_
_entity_poly.entity_id
_entity_poly.type
_entity_poly.pdbx_seq_one_letter_code
_entity_poly.pdbx_strand_id
1 'polypeptide(L)'
;GRLDKDSEGLLIMTNDGDLINGMMRARFSHEKEYKVTVNKEITPEFIEKMSRGVHIRDREKNLDAVTRPCKVRKNGKYTFSIILTQGLNRQIRRMCEALGYKVTTLKRIRIMNVELGNLKPGEVRGLTEQELKELYGTVKERENERTGQPSE
;
A
#
# COMPACT_ATOMS: atom_id res chain seq x y z
N GLY A 1 -1.53 4.77 11.38
CA GLY A 1 -1.17 3.52 10.72
C GLY A 1 0.13 2.92 11.23
N ARG A 2 0.62 1.95 10.51
CA ARG A 2 1.85 1.25 10.90
C ARG A 2 2.62 0.78 9.67
N LEU A 3 3.91 0.56 9.84
CA LEU A 3 4.82 -0.03 8.88
C LEU A 3 5.51 -1.23 9.52
N ASP A 4 5.87 -2.21 8.70
CA ASP A 4 6.68 -3.33 9.16
C ASP A 4 8.08 -2.85 9.57
N LYS A 5 8.70 -3.56 10.49
CA LYS A 5 10.02 -3.22 11.06
C LYS A 5 11.10 -3.02 9.99
N ASP A 6 11.07 -3.83 8.93
CA ASP A 6 12.04 -3.81 7.83
C ASP A 6 11.56 -3.00 6.62
N SER A 7 10.49 -2.23 6.77
CA SER A 7 9.98 -1.32 5.75
C SER A 7 10.19 0.13 6.17
N GLU A 8 10.17 1.04 5.22
CA GLU A 8 10.28 2.47 5.46
C GLU A 8 9.24 3.25 4.66
N GLY A 9 9.21 4.57 4.85
CA GLY A 9 8.38 5.47 4.07
C GLY A 9 7.33 6.21 4.86
N LEU A 10 6.29 6.63 4.17
CA LEU A 10 5.24 7.50 4.69
C LEU A 10 4.44 6.82 5.81
N LEU A 11 4.29 7.54 6.92
CA LEU A 11 3.42 7.16 8.02
C LEU A 11 2.55 8.36 8.37
N ILE A 12 1.23 8.18 8.37
CA ILE A 12 0.29 9.22 8.77
C ILE A 12 -0.09 9.00 10.23
N MET A 13 0.10 10.04 11.04
CA MET A 13 -0.27 10.05 12.46
C MET A 13 -1.36 11.09 12.68
N THR A 14 -2.37 10.73 13.47
CA THR A 14 -3.47 11.62 13.81
C THR A 14 -4.04 11.28 15.17
N ASN A 15 -4.69 12.26 15.81
CA ASN A 15 -5.51 12.04 17.00
C ASN A 15 -7.01 11.99 16.67
N ASP A 16 -7.36 12.04 15.39
CA ASP A 16 -8.75 11.91 14.94
C ASP A 16 -9.09 10.42 14.78
N GLY A 17 -9.75 9.86 15.78
CA GLY A 17 -10.14 8.45 15.80
C GLY A 17 -11.12 8.10 14.69
N ASP A 18 -12.00 9.01 14.31
CA ASP A 18 -12.98 8.77 13.24
C ASP A 18 -12.28 8.63 11.88
N LEU A 19 -11.26 9.45 11.62
CA LEU A 19 -10.47 9.34 10.41
C LEU A 19 -9.74 7.99 10.34
N ILE A 20 -9.08 7.59 11.42
CA ILE A 20 -8.40 6.29 11.49
C ILE A 20 -9.39 5.15 11.28
N ASN A 21 -10.52 5.19 11.97
CA ASN A 21 -11.55 4.15 11.85
C ASN A 21 -12.12 4.08 10.43
N GLY A 22 -12.36 5.21 9.80
CA GLY A 22 -12.80 5.27 8.40
C GLY A 22 -11.79 4.66 7.43
N MET A 23 -10.51 4.97 7.61
CA MET A 23 -9.44 4.38 6.81
C MET A 23 -9.31 2.88 7.04
N MET A 24 -9.44 2.41 8.28
CA MET A 24 -9.37 0.99 8.60
C MET A 24 -10.57 0.20 8.10
N ARG A 25 -11.78 0.75 8.21
CA ARG A 25 -13.00 0.10 7.72
C ARG A 25 -13.01 -0.05 6.20
N ALA A 26 -12.53 0.97 5.49
CA ALA A 26 -12.49 0.98 4.04
C ALA A 26 -11.11 0.58 3.48
N ARG A 27 -10.31 -0.13 4.28
CA ARG A 27 -8.91 -0.48 3.95
C ARG A 27 -8.73 -1.20 2.61
N PHE A 28 -9.75 -1.91 2.14
CA PHE A 28 -9.70 -2.62 0.87
C PHE A 28 -9.97 -1.72 -0.34
N SER A 29 -10.34 -0.46 -0.12
CA SER A 29 -10.64 0.52 -1.16
C SER A 29 -9.60 1.64 -1.23
N HIS A 30 -8.74 1.77 -0.21
CA HIS A 30 -7.76 2.86 -0.13
C HIS A 30 -6.43 2.44 -0.72
N GLU A 31 -5.98 3.19 -1.72
CA GLU A 31 -4.71 2.92 -2.39
C GLU A 31 -3.51 3.30 -1.54
N LYS A 32 -2.51 2.44 -1.56
CA LYS A 32 -1.16 2.71 -1.04
C LYS A 32 -0.16 2.33 -2.11
N GLU A 33 0.80 3.18 -2.31
CA GLU A 33 1.84 2.97 -3.34
C GLU A 33 3.20 2.77 -2.70
N TYR A 34 3.92 1.79 -3.23
CA TYR A 34 5.22 1.39 -2.72
C TYR A 34 6.25 1.38 -3.83
N LYS A 35 7.47 1.76 -3.49
CA LYS A 35 8.66 1.55 -4.31
C LYS A 35 9.43 0.37 -3.73
N VAL A 36 9.73 -0.60 -4.58
CA VAL A 36 10.30 -1.88 -4.17
C VAL A 36 11.57 -2.16 -4.95
N THR A 37 12.63 -2.59 -4.24
CA THR A 37 13.86 -3.09 -4.84
C THR A 37 13.97 -4.57 -4.53
N VAL A 38 14.36 -5.35 -5.53
CA VAL A 38 14.51 -6.81 -5.43
C VAL A 38 15.91 -7.25 -5.81
N ASN A 39 16.25 -8.49 -5.46
CA ASN A 39 17.58 -9.06 -5.63
C ASN A 39 17.89 -9.63 -7.03
N LYS A 40 16.90 -9.68 -7.89
CA LYS A 40 17.03 -10.20 -9.24
C LYS A 40 16.50 -9.23 -10.27
N GLU A 41 16.92 -9.37 -11.52
CA GLU A 41 16.41 -8.60 -12.63
C GLU A 41 14.90 -8.84 -12.81
N ILE A 42 14.17 -7.74 -12.92
CA ILE A 42 12.71 -7.75 -13.12
C ILE A 42 12.41 -8.07 -14.59
N THR A 43 11.63 -9.12 -14.81
CA THR A 43 11.20 -9.56 -16.13
C THR A 43 9.77 -9.11 -16.42
N PRO A 44 9.35 -9.03 -17.70
CA PRO A 44 7.95 -8.79 -18.04
C PRO A 44 7.01 -9.81 -17.42
N GLU A 45 7.44 -11.07 -17.31
CA GLU A 45 6.68 -12.14 -16.67
C GLU A 45 6.44 -11.88 -15.18
N PHE A 46 7.47 -11.41 -14.46
CA PHE A 46 7.34 -11.01 -13.05
C PHE A 46 6.28 -9.92 -12.89
N ILE A 47 6.34 -8.87 -13.70
CA ILE A 47 5.38 -7.75 -13.65
C ILE A 47 3.97 -8.27 -13.91
N GLU A 48 3.78 -9.12 -14.91
CA GLU A 48 2.47 -9.68 -15.24
C GLU A 48 1.91 -10.52 -14.09
N LYS A 49 2.70 -11.41 -13.53
CA LYS A 49 2.27 -12.27 -12.42
C LYS A 49 1.94 -11.47 -11.16
N MET A 50 2.77 -10.47 -10.84
CA MET A 50 2.51 -9.58 -9.70
C MET A 50 1.21 -8.80 -9.86
N SER A 51 0.95 -8.29 -11.07
CA SER A 51 -0.25 -7.49 -11.33
C SER A 51 -1.53 -8.31 -11.40
N ARG A 52 -1.44 -9.55 -11.81
CA ARG A 52 -2.60 -10.47 -11.89
C ARG A 52 -3.06 -10.98 -10.54
N GLY A 53 -2.15 -11.10 -9.59
CA GLY A 53 -2.38 -11.68 -8.27
C GLY A 53 -1.52 -12.92 -8.03
N VAL A 54 -1.10 -13.10 -6.81
CA VAL A 54 -0.18 -14.16 -6.41
C VAL A 54 -0.75 -14.90 -5.20
N HIS A 55 -0.65 -16.23 -5.22
CA HIS A 55 -1.02 -17.04 -4.08
C HIS A 55 0.06 -16.97 -3.01
N ILE A 56 -0.31 -16.51 -1.82
CA ILE A 56 0.58 -16.36 -0.67
C ILE A 56 0.07 -17.18 0.51
N ARG A 57 1.00 -17.79 1.25
CA ARG A 57 0.68 -18.65 2.41
C ARG A 57 1.62 -18.41 3.57
N ASP A 58 1.09 -18.54 4.78
CA ASP A 58 1.86 -18.63 6.01
C ASP A 58 1.00 -19.30 7.08
N ARG A 59 1.37 -20.54 7.45
CA ARG A 59 0.59 -21.30 8.42
C ARG A 59 0.60 -20.68 9.80
N GLU A 60 1.75 -20.13 10.24
CA GLU A 60 1.87 -19.51 11.56
C GLU A 60 0.98 -18.26 11.69
N LYS A 61 0.80 -17.54 10.59
CA LYS A 61 -0.05 -16.34 10.55
C LYS A 61 -1.48 -16.65 10.10
N ASN A 62 -1.80 -17.92 9.90
CA ASN A 62 -3.11 -18.34 9.37
C ASN A 62 -3.48 -17.59 8.08
N LEU A 63 -2.50 -17.47 7.19
CA LEU A 63 -2.62 -16.76 5.92
C LEU A 63 -2.61 -17.77 4.77
N ASP A 64 -3.64 -17.74 3.95
CA ASP A 64 -3.74 -18.47 2.70
C ASP A 64 -4.69 -17.70 1.79
N ALA A 65 -4.14 -16.98 0.82
CA ALA A 65 -4.93 -16.10 -0.03
C ALA A 65 -4.28 -15.90 -1.38
N VAL A 66 -5.11 -15.63 -2.38
CA VAL A 66 -4.64 -15.08 -3.66
C VAL A 66 -4.82 -13.56 -3.59
N THR A 67 -3.74 -12.82 -3.81
CA THR A 67 -3.81 -11.36 -3.76
C THR A 67 -4.67 -10.80 -4.88
N ARG A 68 -5.27 -9.64 -4.65
CA ARG A 68 -6.08 -8.97 -5.66
C ARG A 68 -5.22 -8.48 -6.82
N PRO A 69 -5.77 -8.41 -8.04
CA PRO A 69 -5.10 -7.69 -9.12
C PRO A 69 -4.71 -6.28 -8.68
N CYS A 70 -3.54 -5.85 -9.09
CA CYS A 70 -2.99 -4.55 -8.69
C CYS A 70 -2.18 -3.94 -9.84
N LYS A 71 -1.83 -2.67 -9.69
CA LYS A 71 -1.02 -1.97 -10.68
C LYS A 71 0.46 -2.11 -10.33
N VAL A 72 1.25 -2.61 -11.26
CA VAL A 72 2.70 -2.80 -11.11
C VAL A 72 3.41 -2.19 -12.29
N ARG A 73 4.43 -1.39 -12.03
CA ARG A 73 5.23 -0.73 -13.08
C ARG A 73 6.72 -0.90 -12.79
N LYS A 74 7.46 -1.38 -13.81
CA LYS A 74 8.91 -1.47 -13.73
C LYS A 74 9.52 -0.07 -13.80
N ASN A 75 10.36 0.29 -12.84
CA ASN A 75 11.06 1.57 -12.78
C ASN A 75 12.53 1.46 -13.16
N GLY A 76 13.12 0.31 -12.97
CA GLY A 76 14.53 0.04 -13.25
C GLY A 76 14.76 -1.45 -13.33
N LYS A 77 16.02 -1.85 -13.49
CA LYS A 77 16.41 -3.26 -13.63
C LYS A 77 15.98 -4.11 -12.42
N TYR A 78 16.08 -3.51 -11.22
CA TYR A 78 15.77 -4.19 -9.96
C TYR A 78 14.67 -3.51 -9.16
N THR A 79 14.01 -2.49 -9.72
CA THR A 79 13.02 -1.69 -9.01
C THR A 79 11.69 -1.63 -9.73
N PHE A 80 10.61 -1.63 -8.94
CA PHE A 80 9.26 -1.44 -9.45
C PHE A 80 8.41 -0.65 -8.45
N SER A 81 7.30 -0.11 -8.96
CA SER A 81 6.26 0.48 -8.12
C SER A 81 5.04 -0.42 -8.14
N ILE A 82 4.35 -0.51 -7.00
CA ILE A 82 3.13 -1.29 -6.85
C ILE A 82 2.09 -0.49 -6.08
N ILE A 83 0.85 -0.51 -6.57
CA ILE A 83 -0.28 0.15 -5.92
C ILE A 83 -1.23 -0.93 -5.43
N LEU A 84 -1.42 -0.98 -4.11
CA LEU A 84 -2.30 -1.95 -3.47
C LEU A 84 -3.51 -1.27 -2.84
N THR A 85 -4.65 -1.94 -2.91
CA THR A 85 -5.85 -1.61 -2.14
C THR A 85 -6.09 -2.59 -1.00
N GLN A 86 -5.24 -3.60 -0.87
CA GLN A 86 -5.31 -4.68 0.08
C GLN A 86 -4.10 -4.64 1.01
N GLY A 87 -4.29 -4.98 2.28
CA GLY A 87 -3.21 -4.92 3.27
C GLY A 87 -3.03 -6.22 4.04
N LEU A 88 -2.67 -7.29 3.35
CA LEU A 88 -2.35 -8.57 3.99
C LEU A 88 -0.98 -8.51 4.67
N ASN A 89 -0.77 -9.36 5.68
CA ASN A 89 0.49 -9.41 6.42
C ASN A 89 1.68 -9.59 5.46
N ARG A 90 2.59 -8.61 5.45
CA ARG A 90 3.82 -8.61 4.64
C ARG A 90 3.56 -8.97 3.17
N GLN A 91 2.47 -8.47 2.62
CA GLN A 91 1.93 -8.91 1.33
C GLN A 91 2.94 -8.81 0.18
N ILE A 92 3.59 -7.66 0.00
CA ILE A 92 4.53 -7.46 -1.12
C ILE A 92 5.71 -8.41 -1.01
N ARG A 93 6.26 -8.58 0.20
CA ARG A 93 7.38 -9.50 0.45
C ARG A 93 7.00 -10.94 0.13
N ARG A 94 5.82 -11.36 0.54
CA ARG A 94 5.32 -12.73 0.27
C ARG A 94 5.03 -12.95 -1.21
N MET A 95 4.47 -11.95 -1.90
CA MET A 95 4.24 -12.03 -3.35
C MET A 95 5.56 -12.21 -4.12
N CYS A 96 6.58 -11.42 -3.78
CA CYS A 96 7.90 -11.54 -4.40
C CYS A 96 8.54 -12.89 -4.12
N GLU A 97 8.52 -13.35 -2.87
CA GLU A 97 9.07 -14.65 -2.48
C GLU A 97 8.41 -15.81 -3.22
N ALA A 98 7.09 -15.76 -3.39
CA ALA A 98 6.34 -16.77 -4.13
C ALA A 98 6.79 -16.88 -5.59
N LEU A 99 7.30 -15.80 -6.17
CA LEU A 99 7.84 -15.76 -7.53
C LEU A 99 9.36 -15.95 -7.59
N GLY A 100 9.99 -16.27 -6.46
CA GLY A 100 11.41 -16.51 -6.39
C GLY A 100 12.29 -15.27 -6.28
N TYR A 101 11.71 -14.16 -5.85
CA TYR A 101 12.41 -12.88 -5.65
C TYR A 101 12.46 -12.53 -4.17
N LYS A 102 13.51 -11.81 -3.77
CA LYS A 102 13.66 -11.30 -2.42
C LYS A 102 13.65 -9.77 -2.44
N VAL A 103 12.80 -9.18 -1.62
CA VAL A 103 12.75 -7.73 -1.44
C VAL A 103 13.98 -7.28 -0.63
N THR A 104 14.73 -6.33 -1.17
CA THR A 104 15.88 -5.73 -0.49
C THR A 104 15.53 -4.40 0.16
N THR A 105 14.67 -3.60 -0.48
CA THR A 105 14.11 -2.38 0.13
C THR A 105 12.63 -2.25 -0.22
N LEU A 106 11.85 -1.73 0.72
CA LEU A 106 10.43 -1.51 0.59
C LEU A 106 10.07 -0.17 1.21
N LYS A 107 9.60 0.76 0.38
CA LYS A 107 9.30 2.12 0.80
C LYS A 107 7.90 2.52 0.39
N ARG A 108 7.06 2.87 1.37
CA ARG A 108 5.73 3.42 1.07
C ARG A 108 5.86 4.89 0.69
N ILE A 109 5.47 5.23 -0.52
CA ILE A 109 5.62 6.57 -1.07
C ILE A 109 4.32 7.36 -1.15
N ARG A 110 3.18 6.69 -1.01
CA ARG A 110 1.87 7.35 -1.07
C ARG A 110 0.83 6.55 -0.26
N ILE A 111 -0.02 7.28 0.42
CA ILE A 111 -1.25 6.75 1.05
C ILE A 111 -2.39 7.63 0.55
N MET A 112 -3.29 7.05 -0.26
CA MET A 112 -4.39 7.78 -0.88
C MET A 112 -3.85 8.99 -1.66
N ASN A 113 -4.23 10.22 -1.30
CA ASN A 113 -3.76 11.45 -1.93
C ASN A 113 -2.49 12.04 -1.30
N VAL A 114 -2.02 11.48 -0.19
CA VAL A 114 -0.85 12.02 0.53
C VAL A 114 0.43 11.35 0.05
N GLU A 115 1.34 12.15 -0.49
CA GLU A 115 2.62 11.69 -1.02
C GLU A 115 3.77 11.97 -0.04
N LEU A 116 4.76 11.06 -0.01
CA LEU A 116 5.98 11.24 0.76
C LEU A 116 6.80 12.44 0.24
N GLY A 117 6.87 12.59 -1.08
CA GLY A 117 7.63 13.65 -1.71
C GLY A 117 9.10 13.64 -1.26
N ASN A 118 9.60 14.82 -0.89
CA ASN A 118 10.99 15.03 -0.48
C ASN A 118 11.21 14.87 1.03
N LEU A 119 10.22 14.38 1.77
CA LEU A 119 10.33 14.15 3.22
C LEU A 119 11.39 13.09 3.50
N LYS A 120 12.38 13.42 4.31
CA LYS A 120 13.50 12.51 4.66
C LYS A 120 13.16 11.67 5.89
N PRO A 121 13.84 10.52 6.08
CA PRO A 121 13.63 9.71 7.28
C PRO A 121 13.76 10.54 8.57
N GLY A 122 12.82 10.35 9.47
CA GLY A 122 12.76 11.08 10.75
C GLY A 122 12.15 12.47 10.68
N GLU A 123 11.91 12.99 9.48
CA GLU A 123 11.23 14.27 9.32
C GLU A 123 9.72 14.15 9.48
N VAL A 124 9.12 15.21 10.01
CA VAL A 124 7.66 15.30 10.24
C VAL A 124 7.16 16.60 9.60
N ARG A 125 6.01 16.55 8.94
CA ARG A 125 5.31 17.74 8.48
C ARG A 125 3.81 17.62 8.74
N GLY A 126 3.14 18.75 8.86
CA GLY A 126 1.68 18.77 8.85
C GLY A 126 1.14 18.51 7.45
N LEU A 127 -0.08 17.99 7.36
CA LEU A 127 -0.80 17.93 6.09
C LEU A 127 -1.28 19.34 5.71
N THR A 128 -1.30 19.62 4.41
CA THR A 128 -1.88 20.87 3.90
C THR A 128 -3.42 20.81 4.02
N GLU A 129 -4.08 21.96 3.97
CA GLU A 129 -5.54 22.02 3.97
C GLU A 129 -6.13 21.22 2.79
N GLN A 130 -5.50 21.32 1.64
CA GLN A 130 -5.93 20.58 0.45
C GLN A 130 -5.80 19.07 0.64
N GLU A 131 -4.67 18.60 1.18
CA GLU A 131 -4.45 17.19 1.49
C GLU A 131 -5.49 16.66 2.47
N LEU A 132 -5.77 17.42 3.55
CA LEU A 132 -6.79 17.06 4.54
C LEU A 132 -8.17 16.97 3.93
N LYS A 133 -8.56 17.99 3.15
CA LYS A 133 -9.87 18.03 2.51
C LYS A 133 -10.10 16.84 1.58
N GLU A 134 -9.12 16.52 0.75
CA GLU A 134 -9.19 15.38 -0.16
C GLU A 134 -9.21 14.05 0.61
N LEU A 135 -8.40 13.91 1.66
CA LEU A 135 -8.32 12.70 2.48
C LEU A 135 -9.66 12.43 3.18
N TYR A 136 -10.23 13.42 3.85
CA TYR A 136 -11.53 13.28 4.51
C TYR A 136 -12.65 13.00 3.50
N GLY A 137 -12.63 13.69 2.36
CA GLY A 137 -13.59 13.46 1.29
C GLY A 137 -13.58 12.03 0.77
N THR A 138 -12.39 11.50 0.48
CA THR A 138 -12.23 10.13 -0.01
C THR A 138 -12.67 9.09 1.02
N VAL A 139 -12.31 9.26 2.29
CA VAL A 139 -12.73 8.35 3.37
C VAL A 139 -14.25 8.35 3.49
N LYS A 140 -14.89 9.52 3.47
CA LYS A 140 -16.35 9.66 3.55
C LYS A 140 -17.05 8.99 2.36
N GLU A 141 -16.56 9.19 1.15
CA GLU A 141 -17.11 8.58 -0.06
C GLU A 141 -17.05 7.05 0.00
N ARG A 142 -15.92 6.49 0.40
CA ARG A 142 -15.73 5.04 0.53
C ARG A 142 -16.63 4.44 1.61
N GLU A 143 -16.85 5.14 2.71
CA GLU A 143 -17.80 4.70 3.73
C GLU A 143 -19.23 4.69 3.19
N ASN A 144 -19.63 5.72 2.47
CA ASN A 144 -20.97 5.81 1.86
C ASN A 144 -21.19 4.69 0.83
N GLU A 145 -20.22 4.42 -0.02
CA GLU A 145 -20.28 3.30 -0.98
C GLU A 145 -20.49 1.96 -0.26
N ARG A 146 -19.76 1.76 0.85
CA ARG A 146 -19.84 0.53 1.62
C ARG A 146 -21.19 0.35 2.31
N THR A 147 -21.80 1.42 2.80
CA THR A 147 -23.09 1.40 3.48
C THR A 147 -24.28 1.50 2.53
N GLY A 148 -24.02 1.76 1.24
CA GLY A 148 -25.06 1.97 0.25
C GLY A 148 -25.78 3.30 0.40
N GLN A 149 -25.23 4.26 1.17
CA GLN A 149 -25.79 5.59 1.33
C GLN A 149 -25.24 6.52 0.25
N PRO A 150 -26.11 7.41 -0.31
CA PRO A 150 -25.63 8.37 -1.30
C PRO A 150 -24.66 9.38 -0.64
N SER A 151 -23.64 9.81 -1.38
CA SER A 151 -22.77 10.91 -0.94
C SER A 151 -23.56 12.22 -1.03
N GLU A 152 -23.47 13.01 0.00
CA GLU A 152 -24.06 14.37 0.02
C GLU A 152 -23.16 15.38 -0.68
#